data_223cd4d51f5794f66ac83e2713f04fa5
#
_entry.id   223cd4d51f5794f66ac83e2713f04fa5
#
_cell.length_a   1.000
_cell.length_b   1.000
_cell.length_c   1.000
_cell.angle_alpha   90.00
_cell.angle_beta   90.00
_cell.angle_gamma   90.00
#
_symmetry.space_group_name_H-M   'P 1'
#
loop_
_entity.id
_entity.type
_entity.pdbx_description
1 polymer ?
#
loop_
_entity_poly.entity_id
_entity_poly.type
_entity_poly.pdbx_seq_one_letter_code
_entity_poly.pdbx_strand_id
1 'polypeptide(L)'
;MSSLGFVLLGGLAVIVGALIPVQAATNAAMSRAIGSVAITSLALFAIGFVVVAAWAIVVREPLPSPETLRQVPVYGWLGGFIVASYVISITFLAPRLGVGNAIRLVVTGQIVAAVIIDHVGVSARPSSG
;
A
#
# COMPACT_ATOMS: atom_id res chain seq x y z
N MET A 1 19.47 13.66 7.81
CA MET A 1 19.74 12.28 7.36
C MET A 1 21.03 12.28 6.58
N SER A 2 21.90 11.31 6.83
CA SER A 2 23.15 11.17 6.10
C SER A 2 22.90 10.80 4.62
N SER A 3 23.88 11.08 3.74
CA SER A 3 23.79 10.66 2.33
C SER A 3 23.66 9.14 2.21
N LEU A 4 24.37 8.39 3.06
CA LEU A 4 24.26 6.93 3.09
C LEU A 4 22.84 6.49 3.49
N GLY A 5 22.28 7.12 4.53
CA GLY A 5 20.91 6.84 4.95
C GLY A 5 19.90 7.11 3.86
N PHE A 6 20.04 8.21 3.14
CA PHE A 6 19.17 8.54 2.01
C PHE A 6 19.28 7.49 0.90
N VAL A 7 20.48 7.06 0.55
CA VAL A 7 20.71 6.06 -0.50
C VAL A 7 20.09 4.72 -0.09
N LEU A 8 20.27 4.30 1.16
CA LEU A 8 19.73 3.03 1.65
C LEU A 8 18.19 3.04 1.65
N LEU A 9 17.59 4.12 2.13
CA LEU A 9 16.14 4.26 2.15
C LEU A 9 15.57 4.40 0.74
N GLY A 10 16.25 5.13 -0.13
CA GLY A 10 15.89 5.25 -1.54
C GLY A 10 15.98 3.91 -2.26
N GLY A 11 17.01 3.13 -1.99
CA GLY A 11 17.16 1.79 -2.54
C GLY A 11 16.04 0.85 -2.09
N LEU A 12 15.67 0.92 -0.81
CA LEU A 12 14.55 0.16 -0.28
C LEU A 12 13.23 0.56 -0.98
N ALA A 13 13.01 1.85 -1.17
CA ALA A 13 11.82 2.34 -1.86
C ALA A 13 11.73 1.81 -3.30
N VAL A 14 12.85 1.77 -4.02
CA VAL A 14 12.90 1.23 -5.38
C VAL A 14 12.55 -0.27 -5.38
N ILE A 15 13.11 -1.03 -4.44
CA ILE A 15 12.84 -2.47 -4.31
C ILE A 15 11.35 -2.71 -4.03
N VAL A 16 10.79 -1.97 -3.07
CA VAL A 16 9.38 -2.07 -2.73
C VAL A 16 8.51 -1.70 -3.94
N GLY A 17 8.88 -0.64 -4.65
CA GLY A 17 8.17 -0.23 -5.86
C GLY A 17 8.20 -1.30 -6.95
N ALA A 18 9.33 -2.01 -7.09
CA ALA A 18 9.48 -3.09 -8.06
C ALA A 18 8.58 -4.30 -7.74
N LEU A 19 8.19 -4.49 -6.49
CA LEU A 19 7.26 -5.54 -6.09
C LEU A 19 5.81 -5.26 -6.50
N ILE A 20 5.45 -4.03 -6.77
CA ILE A 20 4.06 -3.66 -7.10
C ILE A 20 3.60 -4.29 -8.43
N PRO A 21 4.37 -4.23 -9.55
CA PRO A 21 3.99 -4.96 -10.76
C PRO A 21 3.94 -6.47 -10.56
N VAL A 22 4.82 -7.02 -9.74
CA VAL A 22 4.80 -8.45 -9.38
C VAL A 22 3.50 -8.79 -8.66
N GLN A 23 3.10 -7.97 -7.70
CA GLN A 23 1.81 -8.12 -7.01
C GLN A 23 0.65 -8.10 -8.00
N ALA A 24 0.62 -7.11 -8.90
CA ALA A 24 -0.45 -6.99 -9.88
C ALA A 24 -0.52 -8.21 -10.79
N ALA A 25 0.62 -8.74 -11.22
CA ALA A 25 0.69 -9.93 -12.07
C ALA A 25 0.20 -11.18 -11.34
N THR A 26 0.63 -11.38 -10.09
CA THR A 26 0.21 -12.54 -9.29
C THR A 26 -1.26 -12.46 -8.91
N ASN A 27 -1.76 -11.26 -8.58
CA ASN A 27 -3.18 -11.04 -8.31
C ASN A 27 -4.03 -11.37 -9.55
N ALA A 28 -3.59 -10.94 -10.73
CA ALA A 28 -4.28 -11.24 -11.98
C ALA A 28 -4.33 -12.73 -12.26
N ALA A 29 -3.22 -13.44 -12.05
CA ALA A 29 -3.15 -14.88 -12.23
C ALA A 29 -4.11 -15.61 -11.28
N MET A 30 -4.11 -15.22 -10.01
CA MET A 30 -4.99 -15.79 -9.00
C MET A 30 -6.46 -15.52 -9.31
N SER A 31 -6.78 -14.31 -9.74
CA SER A 31 -8.15 -13.91 -10.10
C SER A 31 -8.66 -14.72 -11.32
N ARG A 32 -7.79 -14.95 -12.30
CA ARG A 32 -8.17 -15.78 -13.44
C ARG A 32 -8.42 -17.25 -13.03
N ALA A 33 -7.59 -17.77 -12.14
CA ALA A 33 -7.73 -19.14 -11.65
C ALA A 33 -8.99 -19.33 -10.81
N ILE A 34 -9.29 -18.39 -9.91
CA ILE A 34 -10.45 -18.46 -9.01
C ILE A 34 -11.73 -18.06 -9.76
N GLY A 35 -11.63 -17.15 -10.72
CA GLY A 35 -12.78 -16.64 -11.46
C GLY A 35 -13.56 -15.54 -10.72
N SER A 36 -13.00 -14.97 -9.67
CA SER A 36 -13.66 -13.93 -8.86
C SER A 36 -12.64 -12.95 -8.30
N VAL A 37 -12.82 -11.68 -8.63
CA VAL A 37 -12.03 -10.59 -8.05
C VAL A 37 -12.30 -10.48 -6.54
N ALA A 38 -13.56 -10.64 -6.14
CA ALA A 38 -13.93 -10.52 -4.73
C ALA A 38 -13.26 -11.59 -3.87
N ILE A 39 -13.34 -12.85 -4.30
CA ILE A 39 -12.73 -13.96 -3.55
C ILE A 39 -11.21 -13.86 -3.56
N THR A 40 -10.62 -13.47 -4.68
CA THR A 40 -9.18 -13.22 -4.75
C THR A 40 -8.77 -12.14 -3.75
N SER A 41 -9.48 -11.03 -3.72
CA SER A 41 -9.19 -9.93 -2.80
C SER A 41 -9.31 -10.36 -1.34
N LEU A 42 -10.33 -11.15 -1.00
CA LEU A 42 -10.46 -11.71 0.35
C LEU A 42 -9.25 -12.58 0.71
N ALA A 43 -8.82 -13.45 -0.20
CA ALA A 43 -7.66 -14.31 0.03
C ALA A 43 -6.37 -13.48 0.23
N LEU A 44 -6.18 -12.45 -0.59
CA LEU A 44 -5.01 -11.56 -0.49
C LEU A 44 -4.97 -10.85 0.87
N PHE A 45 -6.11 -10.34 1.31
CA PHE A 45 -6.17 -9.66 2.61
C PHE A 45 -6.04 -10.63 3.78
N ALA A 46 -6.53 -11.86 3.63
CA ALA A 46 -6.32 -12.89 4.65
C ALA A 46 -4.83 -13.22 4.81
N ILE A 47 -4.14 -13.41 3.70
CA ILE A 47 -2.69 -13.65 3.71
C ILE A 47 -1.95 -12.44 4.27
N GLY A 48 -2.30 -11.25 3.80
CA GLY A 48 -1.69 -10.00 4.28
C GLY A 48 -1.90 -9.80 5.77
N PHE A 49 -3.10 -10.09 6.27
CA PHE A 49 -3.40 -10.01 7.70
C PHE A 49 -2.50 -10.96 8.51
N VAL A 50 -2.34 -12.20 8.06
CA VAL A 50 -1.49 -13.18 8.73
C VAL A 50 -0.03 -12.70 8.78
N VAL A 51 0.48 -12.17 7.66
CA VAL A 51 1.85 -11.68 7.58
C VAL A 51 2.06 -10.49 8.54
N VAL A 52 1.16 -9.52 8.52
CA VAL A 52 1.27 -8.33 9.38
C VAL A 52 1.10 -8.70 10.85
N ALA A 53 0.16 -9.59 11.17
CA ALA A 53 -0.03 -10.05 12.54
C ALA A 53 1.20 -10.81 13.06
N ALA A 54 1.80 -11.65 12.24
CA ALA A 54 3.03 -12.35 12.58
C ALA A 54 4.17 -11.35 12.84
N TRP A 55 4.30 -10.33 12.00
CA TRP A 55 5.28 -9.26 12.18
C TRP A 55 5.07 -8.52 13.50
N ALA A 56 3.82 -8.14 13.80
CA ALA A 56 3.50 -7.44 15.05
C ALA A 56 3.84 -8.28 16.29
N ILE A 57 3.60 -9.59 16.23
CA ILE A 57 3.94 -10.52 17.31
C ILE A 57 5.45 -10.64 17.46
N VAL A 58 6.19 -10.78 16.36
CA VAL A 58 7.65 -10.92 16.40
C VAL A 58 8.32 -9.69 16.99
N VAL A 59 7.86 -8.48 16.62
CA VAL A 59 8.42 -7.24 17.17
C VAL A 59 7.88 -6.90 18.55
N ARG A 60 6.94 -7.69 19.06
CA ARG A 60 6.36 -7.56 20.40
C ARG A 60 5.76 -6.18 20.66
N GLU A 61 5.05 -5.65 19.67
CA GLU A 61 4.37 -4.37 19.84
C GLU A 61 3.21 -4.50 20.81
N PRO A 62 3.12 -3.64 21.84
CA PRO A 62 1.99 -3.65 22.75
C PRO A 62 0.74 -3.13 22.06
N LEU A 63 -0.41 -3.69 22.42
CA LEU A 63 -1.68 -3.15 21.93
C LEU A 63 -1.92 -1.76 22.52
N PRO A 64 -2.38 -0.80 21.71
CA PRO A 64 -2.65 0.55 22.21
C PRO A 64 -3.85 0.55 23.16
N SER A 65 -3.84 1.50 24.10
CA SER A 65 -4.96 1.70 25.01
C SER A 65 -6.16 2.29 24.25
N PRO A 66 -7.39 2.15 24.80
CA PRO A 66 -8.56 2.81 24.20
C PRO A 66 -8.41 4.32 24.05
N GLU A 67 -7.73 4.97 25.01
CA GLU A 67 -7.47 6.43 24.96
C GLU A 67 -6.58 6.79 23.76
N THR A 68 -5.53 5.99 23.51
CA THR A 68 -4.65 6.19 22.36
C THR A 68 -5.43 6.05 21.06
N LEU A 69 -6.29 5.03 20.96
CA LEU A 69 -7.11 4.81 19.78
C LEU A 69 -8.08 5.97 19.51
N ARG A 70 -8.64 6.56 20.57
CA ARG A 70 -9.55 7.70 20.45
C ARG A 70 -8.84 8.96 19.94
N GLN A 71 -7.52 9.08 20.13
CA GLN A 71 -6.73 10.20 19.65
C GLN A 71 -6.41 10.11 18.16
N VAL A 72 -6.64 8.95 17.53
CA VAL A 72 -6.43 8.79 16.09
C VAL A 72 -7.45 9.64 15.35
N PRO A 73 -7.02 10.55 14.45
CA PRO A 73 -7.97 11.31 13.64
C PRO A 73 -8.85 10.37 12.82
N VAL A 74 -10.10 10.77 12.61
CA VAL A 74 -11.04 9.94 11.85
C VAL A 74 -10.48 9.60 10.46
N TYR A 75 -9.83 10.56 9.80
CA TYR A 75 -9.24 10.33 8.49
C TYR A 75 -8.06 9.36 8.53
N GLY A 76 -7.45 9.11 9.70
CA GLY A 76 -6.37 8.13 9.83
C GLY A 76 -6.80 6.71 9.56
N TRP A 77 -8.10 6.41 9.66
CA TRP A 77 -8.64 5.10 9.37
C TRP A 77 -8.95 4.87 7.89
N LEU A 78 -8.85 5.93 7.05
CA LEU A 78 -9.13 5.83 5.62
C LEU A 78 -8.16 4.93 4.87
N GLY A 79 -6.94 4.78 5.38
CA GLY A 79 -5.92 3.98 4.72
C GLY A 79 -6.37 2.55 4.41
N GLY A 80 -7.10 1.93 5.33
CA GLY A 80 -7.63 0.58 5.13
C GLY A 80 -8.64 0.51 3.97
N PHE A 81 -9.55 1.48 3.90
CA PHE A 81 -10.50 1.56 2.78
C PHE A 81 -9.78 1.79 1.45
N ILE A 82 -8.77 2.64 1.44
CA ILE A 82 -8.02 2.96 0.22
C ILE A 82 -7.22 1.74 -0.25
N VAL A 83 -6.56 1.03 0.67
CA VAL A 83 -5.83 -0.20 0.33
C VAL A 83 -6.78 -1.24 -0.26
N ALA A 84 -7.94 -1.44 0.35
CA ALA A 84 -8.94 -2.38 -0.14
C ALA A 84 -9.41 -1.99 -1.54
N SER A 85 -9.74 -0.72 -1.75
CA SER A 85 -10.15 -0.21 -3.05
C SER A 85 -9.06 -0.38 -4.10
N TYR A 86 -7.81 -0.11 -3.75
CA TYR A 86 -6.67 -0.30 -4.65
C TYR A 86 -6.52 -1.77 -5.05
N VAL A 87 -6.51 -2.68 -4.08
CA VAL A 87 -6.31 -4.12 -4.36
C VAL A 87 -7.43 -4.67 -5.23
N ILE A 88 -8.68 -4.34 -4.93
CA ILE A 88 -9.82 -4.75 -5.75
C ILE A 88 -9.67 -4.19 -7.17
N SER A 89 -9.35 -2.92 -7.29
CA SER A 89 -9.23 -2.25 -8.59
C SER A 89 -8.09 -2.82 -9.43
N ILE A 90 -6.90 -2.99 -8.86
CA ILE A 90 -5.77 -3.51 -9.64
C ILE A 90 -5.97 -4.98 -10.02
N THR A 91 -6.60 -5.76 -9.16
CA THR A 91 -6.94 -7.16 -9.44
C THR A 91 -7.94 -7.26 -10.61
N PHE A 92 -8.85 -6.29 -10.70
CA PHE A 92 -9.80 -6.18 -11.81
C PHE A 92 -9.14 -5.65 -13.08
N LEU A 93 -8.31 -4.61 -12.97
CA LEU A 93 -7.76 -3.90 -14.13
C LEU A 93 -6.59 -4.62 -14.78
N ALA A 94 -5.71 -5.26 -14.00
CA ALA A 94 -4.49 -5.86 -14.53
C ALA A 94 -4.76 -6.95 -15.58
N PRO A 95 -5.74 -7.86 -15.40
CA PRO A 95 -6.03 -8.83 -16.43
C PRO A 95 -6.63 -8.22 -17.72
N ARG A 96 -7.24 -7.05 -17.62
CA ARG A 96 -7.93 -6.39 -18.74
C ARG A 96 -7.04 -5.45 -19.52
N LEU A 97 -6.24 -4.64 -18.81
CA LEU A 97 -5.38 -3.64 -19.43
C LEU A 97 -3.97 -4.15 -19.71
N GLY A 98 -3.61 -5.28 -19.11
CA GLY A 98 -2.22 -5.71 -19.02
C GLY A 98 -1.54 -5.06 -17.82
N VAL A 99 -0.61 -5.78 -17.19
CA VAL A 99 0.07 -5.32 -15.97
C VAL A 99 0.83 -4.01 -16.23
N GLY A 100 1.55 -3.93 -17.33
CA GLY A 100 2.33 -2.73 -17.66
C GLY A 100 1.46 -1.48 -17.81
N ASN A 101 0.36 -1.58 -18.54
CA ASN A 101 -0.54 -0.45 -18.75
C ASN A 101 -1.26 -0.05 -17.45
N ALA A 102 -1.73 -1.04 -16.68
CA ALA A 102 -2.39 -0.77 -15.40
C ALA A 102 -1.46 -0.04 -14.44
N ILE A 103 -0.22 -0.49 -14.32
CA ILE A 103 0.76 0.11 -13.41
C ILE A 103 1.16 1.51 -13.88
N ARG A 104 1.35 1.74 -15.19
CA ARG A 104 1.65 3.09 -15.71
C ARG A 104 0.58 4.09 -15.32
N LEU A 105 -0.69 3.71 -15.46
CA LEU A 105 -1.80 4.59 -15.12
C LEU A 105 -1.91 4.82 -13.62
N VAL A 106 -1.72 3.77 -12.82
CA VAL A 106 -1.72 3.86 -11.36
C VAL A 106 -0.58 4.76 -10.87
N VAL A 107 0.63 4.58 -11.40
CA VAL A 107 1.79 5.39 -11.03
C VAL A 107 1.58 6.85 -11.42
N THR A 108 0.98 7.11 -12.57
CA THR A 108 0.64 8.48 -12.98
C THR A 108 -0.27 9.14 -11.94
N GLY A 109 -1.33 8.45 -11.52
CA GLY A 109 -2.22 8.95 -10.47
C GLY A 109 -1.50 9.16 -9.15
N GLN A 110 -0.64 8.22 -8.77
CA GLN A 110 0.15 8.33 -7.53
C GLN A 110 1.05 9.56 -7.54
N ILE A 111 1.75 9.81 -8.64
CA ILE A 111 2.68 10.94 -8.75
C ILE A 111 1.90 12.25 -8.67
N VAL A 112 0.81 12.38 -9.41
CA VAL A 112 -0.01 13.60 -9.41
C VAL A 112 -0.57 13.87 -8.02
N ALA A 113 -1.13 12.84 -7.37
CA ALA A 113 -1.69 12.98 -6.02
C ALA A 113 -0.60 13.33 -5.00
N ALA A 114 0.58 12.72 -5.09
CA ALA A 114 1.69 13.00 -4.19
C ALA A 114 2.15 14.46 -4.29
N VAL A 115 2.25 14.98 -5.51
CA VAL A 115 2.63 16.39 -5.72
C VAL A 115 1.58 17.33 -5.12
N ILE A 116 0.30 17.03 -5.31
CA ILE A 116 -0.79 17.85 -4.74
C ILE A 116 -0.74 17.81 -3.22
N ILE A 117 -0.58 16.62 -2.62
CA ILE A 117 -0.53 16.46 -1.16
C ILE A 117 0.64 17.23 -0.58
N ASP A 118 1.80 17.15 -1.18
CA ASP A 118 2.98 17.89 -0.71
C ASP A 118 2.78 19.40 -0.85
N HIS A 119 2.13 19.84 -1.92
CA HIS A 119 1.87 21.26 -2.16
C HIS A 119 0.91 21.84 -1.11
N VAL A 120 -0.14 21.11 -0.74
CA VAL A 120 -1.11 21.59 0.27
C VAL A 120 -0.65 21.32 1.71
N GLY A 121 0.46 20.61 1.92
CA GLY A 121 1.05 20.39 3.24
C GLY A 121 0.26 19.43 4.12
N VAL A 122 -0.49 18.49 3.54
CA VAL A 122 -1.26 17.49 4.30
C VAL A 122 -0.36 16.49 4.99
N SER A 123 0.75 16.10 4.34
CA SER A 123 1.74 15.25 5.01
C SER A 123 2.60 16.09 5.94
N ALA A 124 2.85 15.58 7.15
CA ALA A 124 3.70 16.25 8.10
C ALA A 124 5.13 16.30 7.54
N ARG A 125 5.55 17.48 7.09
CA ARG A 125 6.98 17.69 6.78
C ARG A 125 7.73 17.75 8.10
N PRO A 126 8.88 17.07 8.20
CA PRO A 126 9.74 17.34 9.35
C PRO A 126 10.01 18.84 9.36
N SER A 127 9.74 19.48 10.50
CA SER A 127 10.07 20.89 10.65
C SER A 127 11.56 21.05 10.38
N SER A 128 11.91 21.85 9.39
CA SER A 128 13.27 22.31 9.22
C SER A 128 13.60 23.23 10.39
N GLY A 129 14.09 22.64 11.45
CA GLY A 129 14.51 23.41 12.61
C GLY A 129 15.85 22.97 13.02
#